data_32219fa8686f28d22a0b13feb7f977c7
#
_entry.id   32219fa8686f28d22a0b13feb7f977c7
#
_cell.length_a   1.000
_cell.length_b   1.000
_cell.length_c   1.000
_cell.angle_alpha   90.00
_cell.angle_beta   90.00
_cell.angle_gamma   90.00
#
_symmetry.space_group_name_H-M   'P 1'
#
loop_
_entity.id
_entity.type
_entity.pdbx_description
1 polymer ?
#
loop_
_entity_poly.entity_id
_entity_poly.type
_entity_poly.pdbx_seq_one_letter_code
_entity_poly.pdbx_strand_id
1 'polypeptide(L)'
;MQEVNGSIAILGSGETSPNLVSVHRNLINKIDGEVIASLIDTPFGFQENADQLVDKLIEFYDVSLNLEINLASFRNKKYFKSVEYFEFIKKIQSSNFIFSGPG
;
A
#
# COMPACT_ATOMS: atom_id res chain seq x y z
N MET A 1 -13.24 -19.70 -18.22
CA MET A 1 -12.77 -18.40 -17.71
C MET A 1 -12.86 -18.39 -16.18
N GLN A 2 -11.78 -18.10 -15.54
CA GLN A 2 -11.74 -18.07 -14.08
C GLN A 2 -12.20 -16.70 -13.59
N GLU A 3 -13.15 -16.70 -12.67
CA GLU A 3 -13.58 -15.48 -12.02
C GLU A 3 -12.55 -15.10 -10.95
N VAL A 4 -12.07 -13.87 -11.01
CA VAL A 4 -11.16 -13.34 -10.01
C VAL A 4 -11.94 -12.38 -9.11
N ASN A 5 -12.09 -12.73 -7.85
CA ASN A 5 -12.76 -11.90 -6.87
C ASN A 5 -11.75 -11.12 -6.06
N GLY A 6 -11.90 -9.81 -6.07
CA GLY A 6 -11.09 -8.91 -5.25
C GLY A 6 -11.95 -8.16 -4.26
N SER A 7 -11.30 -7.55 -3.28
CA SER A 7 -11.97 -6.69 -2.29
C SER A 7 -11.29 -5.33 -2.27
N ILE A 8 -12.10 -4.29 -2.12
CA ILE A 8 -11.59 -2.93 -1.99
C ILE A 8 -12.26 -2.25 -0.80
N ALA A 9 -11.48 -1.50 -0.03
CA ALA A 9 -12.00 -0.62 1.01
C ALA A 9 -11.59 0.81 0.71
N ILE A 10 -12.53 1.72 0.86
CA ILE A 10 -12.30 3.15 0.68
C ILE A 10 -12.37 3.79 2.07
N LEU A 11 -11.25 4.37 2.50
CA LEU A 11 -11.13 4.94 3.83
C LEU A 11 -11.02 6.46 3.73
N GLY A 12 -11.69 7.15 4.65
CA GLY A 12 -11.50 8.59 4.83
C GLY A 12 -10.24 8.88 5.63
N SER A 13 -10.22 10.02 6.31
CA SER A 13 -9.10 10.38 7.17
C SER A 13 -9.00 9.42 8.36
N GLY A 14 -7.78 9.27 8.91
CA GLY A 14 -7.56 8.40 10.07
C GLY A 14 -7.37 6.95 9.72
N GLU A 15 -6.90 6.64 8.53
CA GLU A 15 -6.71 5.27 8.03
C GLU A 15 -5.73 4.45 8.87
N THR A 16 -4.85 5.10 9.63
CA THR A 16 -3.93 4.43 10.57
C THR A 16 -4.42 4.48 12.01
N SER A 17 -5.65 4.92 12.25
CA SER A 17 -6.18 4.98 13.61
C SER A 17 -6.46 3.58 14.15
N PRO A 18 -6.42 3.40 15.50
CA PRO A 18 -6.75 2.10 16.09
C PRO A 18 -8.14 1.59 15.71
N ASN A 19 -9.08 2.49 15.45
CA ASN A 19 -10.44 2.11 15.08
C ASN A 19 -10.53 1.41 13.73
N LEU A 20 -9.52 1.59 12.85
CA LEU A 20 -9.53 1.01 11.52
C LEU A 20 -8.63 -0.21 11.39
N VAL A 21 -7.96 -0.63 12.46
CA VAL A 21 -7.10 -1.83 12.45
C VAL A 21 -7.92 -3.06 12.01
N SER A 22 -9.14 -3.19 12.50
CA SER A 22 -10.00 -4.34 12.14
C SER A 22 -10.35 -4.34 10.65
N VAL A 23 -10.51 -3.18 10.04
CA VAL A 23 -10.79 -3.06 8.60
C VAL A 23 -9.62 -3.60 7.79
N HIS A 24 -8.40 -3.15 8.12
CA HIS A 24 -7.19 -3.63 7.46
C HIS A 24 -7.02 -5.14 7.65
N ARG A 25 -7.23 -5.63 8.87
CA ARG A 25 -7.08 -7.04 9.19
C ARG A 25 -8.10 -7.91 8.44
N ASN A 26 -9.34 -7.45 8.32
CA ASN A 26 -10.36 -8.17 7.56
C ASN A 26 -9.98 -8.32 6.10
N LEU A 27 -9.42 -7.28 5.49
CA LEU A 27 -8.96 -7.33 4.10
C LEU A 27 -7.80 -8.31 3.94
N ILE A 28 -6.83 -8.24 4.85
CA ILE A 28 -5.66 -9.12 4.83
C ILE A 28 -6.08 -10.58 4.98
N ASN A 29 -7.05 -10.85 5.85
CA ASN A 29 -7.52 -12.20 6.12
C ASN A 29 -8.28 -12.83 4.94
N LYS A 30 -8.71 -12.04 3.97
CA LYS A 30 -9.33 -12.56 2.75
C LYS A 30 -8.34 -13.14 1.75
N ILE A 31 -7.05 -12.92 1.99
CA ILE A 31 -5.99 -13.41 1.11
C ILE A 31 -5.57 -14.80 1.58
N ASP A 32 -5.65 -15.77 0.67
CA ASP A 32 -5.18 -17.12 0.94
C ASP A 32 -3.67 -17.19 0.78
N GLY A 33 -3.00 -17.80 1.75
CA GLY A 33 -1.55 -17.98 1.69
C GLY A 33 -0.77 -16.74 2.12
N GLU A 34 0.44 -16.61 1.61
CA GLU A 34 1.35 -15.53 1.98
C GLU A 34 0.85 -14.18 1.46
N VAL A 35 0.90 -13.17 2.33
CA VAL A 35 0.55 -11.80 1.96
C VAL A 35 1.80 -11.10 1.44
N ILE A 36 1.73 -10.62 0.20
CA ILE A 36 2.79 -9.82 -0.42
C ILE A 36 2.22 -8.40 -0.56
N ALA A 37 2.65 -7.51 0.34
CA ALA A 37 2.03 -6.20 0.50
C ALA A 37 2.91 -5.08 -0.04
N SER A 38 2.30 -4.16 -0.76
CA SER A 38 2.96 -2.95 -1.25
C SER A 38 2.22 -1.69 -0.86
N LEU A 39 2.99 -0.66 -0.52
CA LEU A 39 2.51 0.68 -0.22
C LEU A 39 2.81 1.59 -1.41
N ILE A 40 1.78 2.22 -1.95
CA ILE A 40 1.92 3.19 -3.04
C ILE A 40 1.96 4.59 -2.46
N ASP A 41 3.04 5.34 -2.73
CA ASP A 41 3.24 6.69 -2.21
C ASP A 41 2.80 7.81 -3.16
N THR A 42 2.33 7.46 -4.35
CA THR A 42 1.95 8.43 -5.37
C THR A 42 0.98 9.52 -4.86
N PRO A 43 -0.07 9.17 -4.07
CA PRO A 43 -1.02 10.20 -3.62
C PRO A 43 -0.41 11.28 -2.74
N PHE A 44 0.68 11.00 -2.02
CA PHE A 44 1.30 11.96 -1.10
C PHE A 44 2.76 12.28 -1.45
N GLY A 45 3.24 11.76 -2.58
CA GLY A 45 4.66 11.87 -2.94
C GLY A 45 5.13 13.30 -3.21
N PHE A 46 4.20 14.24 -3.44
CA PHE A 46 4.51 15.65 -3.62
C PHE A 46 4.81 16.39 -2.30
N GLN A 47 4.48 15.80 -1.17
CA GLN A 47 4.64 16.45 0.13
C GLN A 47 6.09 16.36 0.61
N GLU A 48 6.57 17.42 1.28
CA GLU A 48 7.93 17.45 1.82
C GLU A 48 8.18 16.36 2.85
N ASN A 49 7.14 15.98 3.59
CA ASN A 49 7.23 14.94 4.62
C ASN A 49 6.84 13.54 4.10
N ALA A 50 6.91 13.32 2.79
CA ALA A 50 6.51 12.04 2.20
C ALA A 50 7.27 10.85 2.80
N ASP A 51 8.59 10.98 3.02
CA ASP A 51 9.38 9.90 3.61
C ASP A 51 8.94 9.57 5.04
N GLN A 52 8.58 10.59 5.81
CA GLN A 52 8.07 10.38 7.17
C GLN A 52 6.72 9.67 7.16
N LEU A 53 5.86 10.00 6.19
CA LEU A 53 4.57 9.32 6.02
C LEU A 53 4.76 7.85 5.65
N VAL A 54 5.71 7.57 4.76
CA VAL A 54 6.06 6.18 4.41
C VAL A 54 6.50 5.41 5.65
N ASP A 55 7.43 5.95 6.42
CA ASP A 55 7.95 5.30 7.62
C ASP A 55 6.83 5.03 8.63
N LYS A 56 5.93 5.99 8.81
CA LYS A 56 4.79 5.85 9.72
C LYS A 56 3.84 4.74 9.28
N LEU A 57 3.57 4.63 7.98
CA LEU A 57 2.70 3.60 7.44
C LEU A 57 3.32 2.21 7.54
N ILE A 58 4.61 2.10 7.23
CA ILE A 58 5.34 0.84 7.38
C ILE A 58 5.32 0.37 8.82
N GLU A 59 5.58 1.29 9.77
CA GLU A 59 5.52 0.99 11.19
C GLU A 59 4.12 0.56 11.64
N PHE A 60 3.09 1.24 11.16
CA PHE A 60 1.70 0.88 11.46
C PHE A 60 1.39 -0.56 11.06
N TYR A 61 1.76 -0.96 9.85
CA TYR A 61 1.52 -2.32 9.40
C TYR A 61 2.33 -3.34 10.17
N ASP A 62 3.59 -3.01 10.49
CA ASP A 62 4.45 -3.90 11.27
C ASP A 62 3.92 -4.10 12.68
N VAL A 63 3.64 -3.00 13.39
CA VAL A 63 3.29 -3.04 14.83
C VAL A 63 1.84 -3.46 15.04
N SER A 64 0.92 -2.87 14.27
CA SER A 64 -0.52 -3.08 14.51
C SER A 64 -1.08 -4.30 13.78
N LEU A 65 -0.47 -4.71 12.67
CA LEU A 65 -0.99 -5.79 11.84
C LEU A 65 -0.02 -6.95 11.67
N ASN A 66 1.18 -6.83 12.23
CA ASN A 66 2.24 -7.84 12.11
C ASN A 66 2.49 -8.22 10.65
N LEU A 67 2.53 -7.22 9.78
CA LEU A 67 2.67 -7.41 8.34
C LEU A 67 3.79 -6.52 7.81
N GLU A 68 4.73 -7.12 7.08
CA GLU A 68 5.74 -6.38 6.34
C GLU A 68 5.10 -5.81 5.07
N ILE A 69 5.17 -4.48 4.91
CA ILE A 69 4.69 -3.82 3.69
C ILE A 69 5.87 -3.10 3.04
N ASN A 70 6.02 -3.28 1.74
CA ASN A 70 7.14 -2.74 0.97
C ASN A 70 6.70 -1.53 0.16
N LEU A 71 7.59 -0.54 0.07
CA LEU A 71 7.30 0.66 -0.70
C LEU A 71 7.39 0.40 -2.20
N ALA A 72 6.30 0.71 -2.90
CA ALA A 72 6.28 0.83 -4.36
C ALA A 72 6.17 2.33 -4.67
N SER A 73 7.29 2.96 -5.03
CA SER A 73 7.39 4.41 -5.13
C SER A 73 7.24 4.91 -6.56
N PHE A 74 6.33 5.86 -6.73
CA PHE A 74 6.20 6.61 -7.97
C PHE A 74 5.66 8.00 -7.61
N ARG A 75 6.57 8.96 -7.38
CA ARG A 75 6.22 10.27 -6.81
C ARG A 75 6.09 11.38 -7.84
N ASN A 76 6.64 11.20 -9.04
CA ASN A 76 6.68 12.27 -10.03
C ASN A 76 6.55 11.70 -11.44
N LYS A 77 5.62 12.25 -12.22
CA LYS A 77 5.34 11.78 -13.58
C LYS A 77 6.54 11.94 -14.53
N LYS A 78 7.56 12.75 -14.17
CA LYS A 78 8.80 12.85 -14.97
C LYS A 78 9.54 11.53 -15.07
N TYR A 79 9.30 10.60 -14.13
CA TYR A 79 9.89 9.25 -14.13
C TYR A 79 9.08 8.24 -14.93
N PHE A 80 8.00 8.67 -15.59
CA PHE A 80 7.19 7.80 -16.42
C PHE A 80 8.04 7.13 -17.50
N LYS A 81 7.90 5.81 -17.62
CA LYS A 81 8.71 4.95 -18.50
C LYS A 81 10.20 4.88 -18.16
N SER A 82 10.61 5.38 -17.00
CA SER A 82 11.98 5.18 -16.50
C SER A 82 12.14 3.81 -15.86
N VAL A 83 13.36 3.48 -15.44
CA VAL A 83 13.64 2.24 -14.69
C VAL A 83 12.82 2.21 -13.41
N GLU A 84 12.72 3.32 -12.69
CA GLU A 84 11.94 3.45 -11.46
C GLU A 84 10.46 3.16 -11.70
N TYR A 85 9.91 3.62 -12.82
CA TYR A 85 8.53 3.34 -13.19
C TYR A 85 8.28 1.86 -13.41
N PHE A 86 9.17 1.19 -14.14
CA PHE A 86 9.01 -0.24 -14.40
C PHE A 86 9.18 -1.08 -13.14
N GLU A 87 10.07 -0.69 -12.24
CA GLU A 87 10.19 -1.33 -10.94
C GLU A 87 8.94 -1.15 -10.09
N PHE A 88 8.34 0.04 -10.11
CA PHE A 88 7.06 0.32 -9.45
C PHE A 88 5.97 -0.60 -9.94
N ILE A 89 5.79 -0.70 -11.25
CA ILE A 89 4.77 -1.55 -11.86
C ILE A 89 5.01 -3.02 -11.50
N LYS A 90 6.25 -3.47 -11.54
CA LYS A 90 6.61 -4.86 -11.21
C LYS A 90 6.24 -5.20 -9.77
N LYS A 91 6.51 -4.30 -8.83
CA LYS A 91 6.14 -4.49 -7.43
C LYS A 91 4.63 -4.61 -7.25
N ILE A 92 3.86 -3.76 -7.93
CA ILE A 92 2.40 -3.82 -7.87
C ILE A 92 1.89 -5.14 -8.44
N GLN A 93 2.41 -5.57 -9.58
CA GLN A 93 1.99 -6.81 -10.22
C GLN A 93 2.29 -8.05 -9.38
N SER A 94 3.34 -8.02 -8.57
CA SER A 94 3.70 -9.14 -7.70
C SER A 94 3.01 -9.11 -6.34
N SER A 95 2.21 -8.07 -6.05
CA SER A 95 1.56 -7.90 -4.76
C SER A 95 0.14 -8.46 -4.78
N ASN A 96 -0.32 -8.98 -3.64
CA ASN A 96 -1.70 -9.38 -3.45
C ASN A 96 -2.43 -8.51 -2.42
N PHE A 97 -1.74 -7.56 -1.81
CA PHE A 97 -2.34 -6.53 -0.96
C PHE A 97 -1.69 -5.19 -1.28
N ILE A 98 -2.51 -4.18 -1.54
CA ILE A 98 -2.01 -2.86 -1.91
C ILE A 98 -2.71 -1.81 -1.05
N PHE A 99 -1.91 -0.95 -0.42
CA PHE A 99 -2.39 0.27 0.25
C PHE A 99 -1.90 1.48 -0.52
N SER A 100 -2.83 2.35 -0.90
CA SER A 100 -2.52 3.59 -1.61
C SER A 100 -3.08 4.78 -0.83
N GLY A 101 -2.22 5.70 -0.48
CA GLY A 101 -2.57 6.88 0.29
C GLY A 101 -1.65 7.09 1.49
N PRO A 102 -1.94 8.08 2.36
CA PRO A 102 -3.02 9.09 2.26
C PRO A 102 -2.81 10.06 1.10
N GLY A 103 -3.92 10.56 0.60
CA GLY A 103 -3.87 11.51 -0.51
C GLY A 103 -4.61 12.77 -0.22
#